data_2b8f444a87c665dcd5c2aa792d5874ef
#
_entry.id   2b8f444a87c665dcd5c2aa792d5874ef
#
_cell.length_a   1.000
_cell.length_b   1.000
_cell.length_c   1.000
_cell.angle_alpha   90.00
_cell.angle_beta   90.00
_cell.angle_gamma   90.00
#
_symmetry.space_group_name_H-M   'P 1'
#
loop_
_entity.id
_entity.type
_entity.pdbx_description
1 polymer ?
#
loop_
_entity_poly.entity_id
_entity_poly.type
_entity_poly.pdbx_seq_one_letter_code
_entity_poly.pdbx_strand_id
1 'polypeptide(L)'
;MLGDCECNEGSVWEGAMAAPNFKLDNLHVIIDRNNFQQTGSNKEIMDLGDLKKKWISFGWETIELDGHNLNELSNYFSKSDEIKKPKAIIANTIKGKGFSFSENDNSWHHGILTKSIYEKALSELYNKK
;
A
#
# COMPACT_ATOMS: atom_id res chain seq x y z
N MET A 1 0.69 -8.86 -1.27
CA MET A 1 0.75 -7.38 -1.16
C MET A 1 0.55 -6.81 -2.54
N LEU A 2 -0.15 -5.67 -2.64
CA LEU A 2 -0.45 -4.95 -3.88
C LEU A 2 -0.01 -3.49 -3.73
N GLY A 3 0.47 -2.88 -4.80
CA GLY A 3 0.46 -1.42 -4.89
C GLY A 3 -0.95 -0.91 -5.18
N ASP A 4 -1.25 0.32 -4.84
CA ASP A 4 -2.56 0.90 -5.17
C ASP A 4 -2.81 0.99 -6.68
N CYS A 5 -1.77 1.21 -7.48
CA CYS A 5 -1.86 1.18 -8.95
C CYS A 5 -2.27 -0.21 -9.51
N GLU A 6 -1.89 -1.29 -8.85
CA GLU A 6 -2.30 -2.64 -9.26
C GLU A 6 -3.81 -2.86 -9.07
N CYS A 7 -4.47 -2.07 -8.22
CA CYS A 7 -5.92 -2.08 -8.09
C CYS A 7 -6.66 -1.52 -9.34
N ASN A 8 -5.96 -1.07 -10.36
CA ASN A 8 -6.54 -0.77 -11.67
C ASN A 8 -6.62 -2.01 -12.58
N GLU A 9 -6.02 -3.13 -12.18
CA GLU A 9 -6.06 -4.38 -12.93
C GLU A 9 -7.33 -5.18 -12.62
N GLY A 10 -7.99 -5.70 -13.69
CA GLY A 10 -9.22 -6.49 -13.55
C GLY A 10 -9.04 -7.75 -12.72
N SER A 11 -7.89 -8.42 -12.84
CA SER A 11 -7.56 -9.65 -12.11
C SER A 11 -7.58 -9.49 -10.59
N VAL A 12 -7.24 -8.29 -10.08
CA VAL A 12 -7.33 -7.96 -8.65
C VAL A 12 -8.79 -8.05 -8.17
N TRP A 13 -9.73 -7.50 -8.96
CA TRP A 13 -11.14 -7.49 -8.59
C TRP A 13 -11.81 -8.86 -8.78
N GLU A 14 -11.36 -9.64 -9.76
CA GLU A 14 -11.77 -11.04 -9.90
C GLU A 14 -11.35 -11.86 -8.65
N GLY A 15 -10.12 -11.69 -8.19
CA GLY A 15 -9.65 -12.28 -6.93
C GLY A 15 -10.42 -11.76 -5.72
N ALA A 16 -10.74 -10.47 -5.70
CA ALA A 16 -11.51 -9.86 -4.61
C ALA A 16 -12.93 -10.43 -4.50
N MET A 17 -13.57 -10.78 -5.60
CA MET A 17 -14.87 -11.49 -5.59
C MET A 17 -14.72 -12.94 -5.17
N ALA A 18 -13.68 -13.63 -5.62
CA ALA A 18 -13.48 -15.04 -5.38
C ALA A 18 -13.21 -15.36 -3.90
N ALA A 19 -12.39 -14.57 -3.23
CA ALA A 19 -11.95 -14.87 -1.87
C ALA A 19 -13.09 -15.00 -0.84
N PRO A 20 -14.06 -14.07 -0.76
CA PRO A 20 -15.20 -14.25 0.13
C PRO A 20 -16.11 -15.41 -0.28
N ASN A 21 -16.27 -15.64 -1.60
CA ASN A 21 -17.08 -16.76 -2.10
C ASN A 21 -16.51 -18.11 -1.64
N PHE A 22 -15.18 -18.23 -1.65
CA PHE A 22 -14.50 -19.44 -1.18
C PHE A 22 -14.20 -19.41 0.34
N LYS A 23 -14.68 -18.39 1.06
CA LYS A 23 -14.53 -18.24 2.52
C LYS A 23 -13.07 -18.30 2.98
N LEU A 24 -12.19 -17.62 2.26
CA LEU A 24 -10.76 -17.56 2.59
C LEU A 24 -10.52 -16.62 3.76
N ASP A 25 -10.98 -16.98 4.95
CA ASP A 25 -10.94 -16.13 6.15
C ASP A 25 -9.53 -15.90 6.73
N ASN A 26 -8.56 -16.66 6.28
CA ASN A 26 -7.13 -16.51 6.58
C ASN A 26 -6.35 -15.69 5.54
N LEU A 27 -7.02 -15.20 4.48
CA LEU A 27 -6.37 -14.39 3.46
C LEU A 27 -6.30 -12.91 3.88
N HIS A 28 -5.10 -12.35 3.81
CA HIS A 28 -4.85 -10.92 4.00
C HIS A 28 -4.31 -10.31 2.70
N VAL A 29 -4.90 -9.20 2.29
CA VAL A 29 -4.37 -8.34 1.22
C VAL A 29 -3.93 -7.03 1.84
N ILE A 30 -2.69 -6.63 1.61
CA ILE A 30 -2.15 -5.34 2.02
C ILE A 30 -1.98 -4.50 0.76
N ILE A 31 -2.63 -3.34 0.73
CA ILE A 31 -2.52 -2.38 -0.37
C ILE A 31 -1.60 -1.24 0.10
N ASP A 32 -0.42 -1.14 -0.50
CA ASP A 32 0.48 0.00 -0.33
C ASP A 32 -0.09 1.20 -1.08
N ARG A 33 -0.79 2.07 -0.34
CA ARG A 33 -1.45 3.25 -0.88
C ARG A 33 -0.55 4.45 -0.78
N ASN A 34 0.35 4.59 -1.74
CA ASN A 34 1.25 5.73 -1.85
C ASN A 34 0.75 6.81 -2.82
N ASN A 35 -0.38 6.59 -3.50
CA ASN A 35 -1.05 7.49 -4.44
C ASN A 35 -0.29 7.75 -5.76
N PHE A 36 0.72 6.94 -6.08
CA PHE A 36 1.48 7.08 -7.32
C PHE A 36 1.43 5.83 -8.17
N GLN A 37 1.40 6.03 -9.47
CA GLN A 37 1.65 5.04 -10.51
C GLN A 37 3.03 5.28 -11.14
N GLN A 38 3.36 4.48 -12.17
CA GLN A 38 4.64 4.59 -12.85
C GLN A 38 4.90 5.98 -13.45
N THR A 39 3.88 6.63 -14.01
CA THR A 39 4.01 7.87 -14.80
C THR A 39 3.40 9.10 -14.15
N GLY A 40 2.76 8.98 -12.99
CA GLY A 40 2.13 10.11 -12.30
C GLY A 40 1.29 9.69 -11.11
N SER A 41 0.45 10.58 -10.61
CA SER A 41 -0.45 10.29 -9.51
C SER A 41 -1.63 9.41 -9.95
N ASN A 42 -2.16 8.59 -9.03
CA ASN A 42 -3.38 7.82 -9.29
C ASN A 42 -4.54 8.71 -9.72
N LYS A 43 -4.67 9.89 -9.13
CA LYS A 43 -5.75 10.82 -9.42
C LYS A 43 -5.74 11.33 -10.87
N GLU A 44 -4.54 11.50 -11.44
CA GLU A 44 -4.38 12.01 -12.80
C GLU A 44 -4.49 10.91 -13.85
N ILE A 45 -4.02 9.70 -13.53
CA ILE A 45 -3.96 8.59 -14.49
C ILE A 45 -5.26 7.78 -14.46
N MET A 46 -5.63 7.23 -13.31
CA MET A 46 -6.86 6.48 -13.11
C MET A 46 -7.20 6.46 -11.62
N ASP A 47 -8.13 7.34 -11.24
CA ASP A 47 -8.54 7.49 -9.85
C ASP A 47 -9.25 6.21 -9.35
N LEU A 48 -8.77 5.69 -8.24
CA LEU A 48 -9.35 4.53 -7.57
C LEU A 48 -10.64 4.86 -6.79
N GLY A 49 -10.96 6.14 -6.59
CA GLY A 49 -12.08 6.57 -5.78
C GLY A 49 -11.99 6.05 -4.34
N ASP A 50 -13.13 5.71 -3.76
CA ASP A 50 -13.17 5.14 -2.40
C ASP A 50 -12.78 3.65 -2.42
N LEU A 51 -11.49 3.39 -2.32
CA LEU A 51 -10.94 2.03 -2.36
C LEU A 51 -11.47 1.17 -1.21
N LYS A 52 -11.63 1.75 -0.01
CA LYS A 52 -12.17 1.04 1.16
C LYS A 52 -13.58 0.51 0.91
N LYS A 53 -14.46 1.37 0.37
CA LYS A 53 -15.83 0.94 0.04
C LYS A 53 -15.86 -0.14 -1.05
N LYS A 54 -14.95 -0.10 -2.02
CA LYS A 54 -14.85 -1.14 -3.04
C LYS A 54 -14.56 -2.51 -2.41
N TRP A 55 -13.53 -2.63 -1.59
CA TRP A 55 -13.21 -3.89 -0.91
C TRP A 55 -14.33 -4.37 0.01
N ILE A 56 -14.95 -3.47 0.77
CA ILE A 56 -16.12 -3.79 1.63
C ILE A 56 -17.26 -4.34 0.78
N SER A 57 -17.55 -3.75 -0.39
CA SER A 57 -18.66 -4.20 -1.25
C SER A 57 -18.46 -5.61 -1.82
N PHE A 58 -17.22 -6.08 -1.93
CA PHE A 58 -16.92 -7.47 -2.27
C PHE A 58 -16.99 -8.43 -1.07
N GLY A 59 -17.26 -7.94 0.15
CA GLY A 59 -17.43 -8.78 1.34
C GLY A 59 -16.20 -8.92 2.22
N TRP A 60 -15.14 -8.13 1.96
CA TRP A 60 -13.92 -8.12 2.78
C TRP A 60 -14.10 -7.30 4.04
N GLU A 61 -13.50 -7.74 5.13
CA GLU A 61 -13.20 -6.85 6.25
C GLU A 61 -12.10 -5.89 5.83
N THR A 62 -12.36 -4.58 5.91
CA THR A 62 -11.44 -3.59 5.35
C THR A 62 -11.13 -2.49 6.34
N ILE A 63 -9.85 -2.31 6.62
CA ILE A 63 -9.37 -1.18 7.42
C ILE A 63 -8.43 -0.29 6.61
N GLU A 64 -8.28 0.93 7.08
CA GLU A 64 -7.34 1.91 6.56
C GLU A 64 -6.51 2.42 7.73
N LEU A 65 -5.18 2.43 7.58
CA LEU A 65 -4.24 2.78 8.63
C LEU A 65 -2.99 3.45 8.07
N ASP A 66 -2.17 4.01 8.96
CA ASP A 66 -0.84 4.52 8.60
C ASP A 66 0.12 3.34 8.37
N GLY A 67 0.53 3.14 7.10
CA GLY A 67 1.45 2.07 6.72
C GLY A 67 2.88 2.22 7.27
N HIS A 68 3.22 3.38 7.85
CA HIS A 68 4.49 3.59 8.54
C HIS A 68 4.39 3.39 10.07
N ASN A 69 3.19 3.17 10.61
CA ASN A 69 2.98 2.90 12.02
C ASN A 69 3.02 1.39 12.30
N LEU A 70 4.22 0.88 12.63
CA LEU A 70 4.43 -0.55 12.90
C LEU A 70 3.60 -1.05 14.09
N ASN A 71 3.32 -0.22 15.09
CA ASN A 71 2.50 -0.60 16.24
C ASN A 71 1.05 -0.80 15.81
N GLU A 72 0.51 0.06 14.95
CA GLU A 72 -0.85 -0.05 14.45
C GLU A 72 -1.02 -1.32 13.59
N LEU A 73 -0.06 -1.57 12.69
CA LEU A 73 0.00 -2.79 11.89
C LEU A 73 0.07 -4.05 12.78
N SER A 74 0.99 -4.09 13.74
CA SER A 74 1.17 -5.23 14.65
C SER A 74 -0.08 -5.49 15.48
N ASN A 75 -0.71 -4.44 16.01
CA ASN A 75 -1.94 -4.54 16.79
C ASN A 75 -3.11 -5.07 15.95
N TYR A 76 -3.17 -4.69 14.69
CA TYR A 76 -4.19 -5.22 13.78
C TYR A 76 -4.00 -6.72 13.54
N PHE A 77 -2.80 -7.14 13.15
CA PHE A 77 -2.53 -8.54 12.84
C PHE A 77 -2.73 -9.46 14.06
N SER A 78 -2.39 -9.01 15.27
CA SER A 78 -2.59 -9.81 16.48
C SER A 78 -4.06 -10.10 16.83
N LYS A 79 -5.02 -9.35 16.25
CA LYS A 79 -6.46 -9.49 16.49
C LYS A 79 -7.25 -9.96 15.27
N SER A 80 -6.63 -10.03 14.11
CA SER A 80 -7.33 -10.26 12.84
C SER A 80 -7.93 -11.67 12.70
N ASP A 81 -7.42 -12.65 13.43
CA ASP A 81 -7.89 -14.04 13.34
C ASP A 81 -9.30 -14.27 13.93
N GLU A 82 -9.80 -13.32 14.71
CA GLU A 82 -11.17 -13.34 15.24
C GLU A 82 -12.21 -13.09 14.14
N ILE A 83 -11.81 -12.44 13.06
CA ILE A 83 -12.70 -12.03 11.96
C ILE A 83 -12.75 -13.15 10.92
N LYS A 84 -13.93 -13.74 10.72
CA LYS A 84 -14.17 -14.83 9.75
C LYS A 84 -14.50 -14.32 8.35
N LYS A 85 -13.63 -13.46 7.81
CA LYS A 85 -13.69 -12.89 6.46
C LYS A 85 -12.27 -12.69 5.93
N PRO A 86 -12.05 -12.67 4.62
CA PRO A 86 -10.79 -12.16 4.07
C PRO A 86 -10.62 -10.68 4.45
N LYS A 87 -9.38 -10.25 4.68
CA LYS A 87 -9.03 -8.94 5.21
C LYS A 87 -8.26 -8.11 4.20
N ALA A 88 -8.70 -6.89 3.98
CA ALA A 88 -8.00 -5.90 3.15
C ALA A 88 -7.50 -4.76 4.03
N ILE A 89 -6.20 -4.54 4.03
CA ILE A 89 -5.52 -3.48 4.78
C ILE A 89 -5.05 -2.43 3.78
N ILE A 90 -5.65 -1.25 3.82
CA ILE A 90 -5.19 -0.11 3.03
C ILE A 90 -4.17 0.63 3.88
N ALA A 91 -2.90 0.39 3.60
CA ALA A 91 -1.78 1.02 4.29
C ALA A 91 -1.42 2.32 3.58
N ASN A 92 -1.79 3.46 4.17
CA ASN A 92 -1.40 4.76 3.64
C ASN A 92 0.08 4.97 3.86
N THR A 93 0.82 5.16 2.79
CA THR A 93 2.28 5.31 2.81
C THR A 93 2.70 6.57 2.07
N ILE A 94 3.95 6.93 2.27
CA ILE A 94 4.64 7.99 1.53
C ILE A 94 5.63 7.31 0.60
N LYS A 95 5.47 7.48 -0.73
CA LYS A 95 6.43 6.99 -1.71
C LYS A 95 7.82 7.53 -1.38
N GLY A 96 8.83 6.66 -1.35
CA GLY A 96 10.21 7.05 -1.06
C GLY A 96 10.49 7.46 0.38
N LYS A 97 9.62 7.09 1.33
CA LYS A 97 9.75 7.42 2.76
C LYS A 97 11.14 7.10 3.30
N GLY A 98 11.72 8.08 3.96
CA GLY A 98 13.02 7.94 4.61
C GLY A 98 14.13 8.77 3.98
N PHE A 99 13.97 9.20 2.73
CA PHE A 99 14.96 10.02 2.03
C PHE A 99 14.33 11.31 1.50
N SER A 100 14.87 12.46 1.90
CA SER A 100 14.33 13.78 1.56
C SER A 100 14.22 14.03 0.05
N PHE A 101 15.07 13.37 -0.74
CA PHE A 101 15.12 13.53 -2.20
C PHE A 101 14.16 12.61 -2.95
N SER A 102 13.52 11.66 -2.28
CA SER A 102 12.63 10.69 -2.93
C SER A 102 11.19 10.71 -2.38
N GLU A 103 10.96 11.36 -1.22
CA GLU A 103 9.61 11.42 -0.64
C GLU A 103 8.65 12.17 -1.57
N ASN A 104 7.52 11.51 -1.91
CA ASN A 104 6.49 12.04 -2.82
C ASN A 104 6.99 12.47 -4.21
N ASP A 105 8.13 11.95 -4.64
CA ASP A 105 8.68 12.21 -5.97
C ASP A 105 8.56 10.98 -6.87
N ASN A 106 7.70 11.10 -7.90
CA ASN A 106 7.43 9.99 -8.82
C ASN A 106 8.62 9.66 -9.74
N SER A 107 9.56 10.57 -9.93
CA SER A 107 10.78 10.32 -10.73
C SER A 107 11.61 9.15 -10.17
N TRP A 108 11.47 8.88 -8.86
CA TRP A 108 12.11 7.76 -8.17
C TRP A 108 11.43 6.41 -8.38
N HIS A 109 10.40 6.34 -9.20
CA HIS A 109 9.86 5.03 -9.60
C HIS A 109 10.89 4.21 -10.40
N HIS A 110 11.71 4.90 -11.19
CA HIS A 110 12.84 4.33 -11.96
C HIS A 110 14.15 5.11 -11.76
N GLY A 111 14.30 5.77 -10.62
CA GLY A 111 15.47 6.59 -10.32
C GLY A 111 16.77 5.77 -10.28
N ILE A 112 17.85 6.30 -10.86
CA ILE A 112 19.16 5.69 -10.80
C ILE A 112 19.94 6.30 -9.62
N LEU A 113 20.43 5.44 -8.73
CA LEU A 113 21.22 5.85 -7.59
C LEU A 113 22.65 6.18 -8.04
N THR A 114 22.93 7.46 -8.27
CA THR A 114 24.29 7.93 -8.54
C THR A 114 25.13 7.93 -7.24
N LYS A 115 26.47 7.99 -7.36
CA LYS A 115 27.36 8.05 -6.21
C LYS A 115 27.01 9.20 -5.26
N SER A 116 26.76 10.40 -5.80
CA SER A 116 26.38 11.58 -5.01
C SER A 116 25.08 11.37 -4.25
N ILE A 117 24.07 10.78 -4.88
CA ILE A 117 22.77 10.49 -4.23
C ILE A 117 22.93 9.40 -3.17
N TYR A 118 23.76 8.39 -3.43
CA TYR A 118 24.07 7.37 -2.44
C TYR A 118 24.74 7.95 -1.19
N GLU A 119 25.73 8.83 -1.36
CA GLU A 119 26.40 9.52 -0.24
C GLU A 119 25.42 10.38 0.56
N LYS A 120 24.52 11.09 -0.14
CA LYS A 120 23.42 11.83 0.51
C LYS A 120 22.50 10.90 1.31
N ALA A 121 22.08 9.77 0.72
CA ALA A 121 21.23 8.79 1.39
C ALA A 121 21.87 8.25 2.67
N LEU A 122 23.16 7.90 2.63
CA LEU A 122 23.88 7.46 3.81
C LEU A 122 23.93 8.54 4.89
N SER A 123 24.22 9.79 4.51
CA SER A 123 24.23 10.93 5.46
C SER A 123 22.87 11.11 6.15
N GLU A 124 21.77 11.01 5.40
CA GLU A 124 20.42 11.12 5.96
C GLU A 124 20.07 9.97 6.92
N LEU A 125 20.53 8.75 6.65
CA LEU A 125 20.34 7.59 7.53
C LEU A 125 21.12 7.72 8.84
N TYR A 126 22.38 8.19 8.78
CA TYR A 126 23.21 8.34 9.97
C TYR A 126 22.78 9.50 10.87
N ASN A 127 22.18 10.55 10.29
CA ASN A 127 21.71 11.73 11.04
C ASN A 127 20.33 11.54 11.68
N LYS A 128 19.61 10.44 11.40
CA LYS A 128 18.30 10.11 11.98
C LYS A 128 18.38 9.31 13.31
N LYS A 129 19.59 9.19 13.87
CA LYS A 129 19.78 8.55 15.19
C LYS A 129 19.50 9.52 16.34
#